data_908a4be5b2aeb93678e264d61ef2d947
#
_entry.id   908a4be5b2aeb93678e264d61ef2d947
#
_cell.length_a   1.000
_cell.length_b   1.000
_cell.length_c   1.000
_cell.angle_alpha   90.00
_cell.angle_beta   90.00
_cell.angle_gamma   90.00
#
_symmetry.space_group_name_H-M   'P 1'
#
loop_
_entity.id
_entity.type
_entity.pdbx_description
1 polymer ?
#
loop_
_entity_poly.entity_id
_entity_poly.type
_entity_poly.pdbx_seq_one_letter_code
_entity_poly.pdbx_strand_id
1 'polypeptide(L)'
;MIQNETIANLLTRVTVRRFTDEPVSDEALHILLQAAMAAPSSMNFQPWHFIVVRDEAVMQKLKDCLPYAKMINKGCTGIVVCGDVSLYESINKMDKEDNTLYWVQDCSAASENLLLAAHSIGLGAVWTGIYPLESRVDKLRDLLSVPVHIVPLNLILVGHPVNIPQPKNKWNKTKIHYDKF
;
A
#
# COMPACT_ATOMS: atom_id res chain seq x y z
N MET A 1 -24.80 -3.63 18.56
CA MET A 1 -23.83 -3.38 17.45
C MET A 1 -23.30 -4.73 16.99
N ILE A 2 -23.24 -4.96 15.68
CA ILE A 2 -22.59 -6.16 15.13
C ILE A 2 -21.08 -5.97 15.37
N GLN A 3 -20.50 -6.83 16.21
CA GLN A 3 -19.06 -6.88 16.45
C GLN A 3 -18.52 -8.24 16.01
N ASN A 4 -17.50 -8.22 15.17
CA ASN A 4 -16.71 -9.39 14.83
C ASN A 4 -15.25 -8.96 14.64
N GLU A 5 -14.34 -9.92 14.49
CA GLU A 5 -12.91 -9.67 14.36
C GLU A 5 -12.58 -8.78 13.16
N THR A 6 -13.26 -8.95 12.02
CA THR A 6 -13.05 -8.12 10.82
C THR A 6 -13.39 -6.66 11.07
N ILE A 7 -14.55 -6.38 11.69
CA ILE A 7 -14.96 -5.01 12.02
C ILE A 7 -14.00 -4.41 13.06
N ALA A 8 -13.61 -5.18 14.07
CA ALA A 8 -12.64 -4.74 15.05
C ALA A 8 -11.29 -4.37 14.40
N ASN A 9 -10.78 -5.21 13.50
CA ASN A 9 -9.54 -4.95 12.77
C ASN A 9 -9.60 -3.65 11.95
N LEU A 10 -10.70 -3.44 11.21
CA LEU A 10 -10.93 -2.22 10.43
C LEU A 10 -10.94 -0.95 11.30
N LEU A 11 -11.59 -1.00 12.46
CA LEU A 11 -11.76 0.17 13.34
C LEU A 11 -10.52 0.47 14.19
N THR A 12 -9.68 -0.53 14.44
CA THR A 12 -8.50 -0.41 15.31
C THR A 12 -7.20 -0.23 14.55
N ARG A 13 -7.18 -0.51 13.23
CA ARG A 13 -5.98 -0.31 12.42
C ARG A 13 -5.50 1.14 12.49
N VAL A 14 -4.22 1.29 12.79
CA VAL A 14 -3.54 2.59 12.85
C VAL A 14 -2.24 2.56 12.04
N THR A 15 -1.77 3.73 11.64
CA THR A 15 -0.45 3.87 11.02
C THR A 15 0.65 3.79 12.07
N VAL A 16 1.58 2.86 11.89
CA VAL A 16 2.77 2.71 12.74
C VAL A 16 4.00 3.23 12.00
N ARG A 17 4.83 4.04 12.69
CA ARG A 17 6.05 4.65 12.13
C ARG A 17 7.29 4.40 12.98
N ARG A 18 7.19 3.56 14.02
CA ARG A 18 8.33 3.17 14.87
C ARG A 18 8.33 1.65 14.97
N PHE A 19 9.40 1.07 14.45
CA PHE A 19 9.55 -0.37 14.36
C PHE A 19 10.77 -0.81 15.18
N THR A 20 10.73 -2.04 15.68
CA THR A 20 11.87 -2.70 16.30
C THR A 20 12.86 -3.14 15.21
N ASP A 21 14.01 -3.69 15.60
CA ASP A 21 14.97 -4.27 14.65
C ASP A 21 14.67 -5.75 14.33
N GLU A 22 13.57 -6.28 14.85
CA GLU A 22 13.11 -7.64 14.54
C GLU A 22 12.63 -7.73 13.10
N PRO A 23 13.15 -8.67 12.28
CA PRO A 23 12.78 -8.77 10.88
C PRO A 23 11.38 -9.38 10.71
N VAL A 24 10.68 -8.94 9.66
CA VAL A 24 9.42 -9.56 9.24
C VAL A 24 9.71 -10.93 8.64
N SER A 25 9.04 -11.99 9.13
CA SER A 25 9.23 -13.35 8.64
C SER A 25 8.71 -13.54 7.20
N ASP A 26 9.22 -14.58 6.51
CA ASP A 26 8.75 -14.91 5.16
C ASP A 26 7.30 -15.38 5.17
N GLU A 27 6.88 -16.09 6.23
CA GLU A 27 5.49 -16.50 6.41
C GLU A 27 4.56 -15.29 6.54
N ALA A 28 4.91 -14.33 7.39
CA ALA A 28 4.14 -13.09 7.54
C ALA A 28 4.07 -12.33 6.20
N LEU A 29 5.20 -12.18 5.50
CA LEU A 29 5.23 -11.53 4.19
C LEU A 29 4.31 -12.23 3.19
N HIS A 30 4.31 -13.57 3.15
CA HIS A 30 3.44 -14.33 2.27
C HIS A 30 1.96 -14.04 2.54
N ILE A 31 1.54 -14.02 3.82
CA ILE A 31 0.18 -13.67 4.23
C ILE A 31 -0.20 -12.26 3.74
N LEU A 32 0.71 -11.28 3.90
CA LEU A 32 0.47 -9.91 3.46
C LEU A 32 0.24 -9.81 1.95
N LEU A 33 1.07 -10.49 1.17
CA LEU A 33 0.97 -10.48 -0.30
C LEU A 33 -0.28 -11.23 -0.79
N GLN A 34 -0.65 -12.35 -0.16
CA GLN A 34 -1.90 -13.04 -0.45
C GLN A 34 -3.12 -12.15 -0.16
N ALA A 35 -3.14 -11.46 0.97
CA ALA A 35 -4.21 -10.55 1.31
C ALA A 35 -4.32 -9.39 0.32
N ALA A 36 -3.18 -8.82 -0.08
CA ALA A 36 -3.13 -7.76 -1.09
C ALA A 36 -3.72 -8.23 -2.43
N MET A 37 -3.32 -9.42 -2.90
CA MET A 37 -3.81 -10.02 -4.16
C MET A 37 -5.29 -10.43 -4.11
N ALA A 38 -5.90 -10.53 -2.93
CA ALA A 38 -7.33 -10.80 -2.76
C ALA A 38 -8.21 -9.55 -2.93
N ALA A 39 -7.63 -8.39 -3.23
CA ALA A 39 -8.39 -7.17 -3.48
C ALA A 39 -9.25 -7.27 -4.75
N PRO A 40 -10.39 -6.55 -4.82
CA PRO A 40 -11.11 -6.41 -6.08
C PRO A 40 -10.32 -5.53 -7.04
N SER A 41 -10.54 -5.72 -8.35
CA SER A 41 -10.00 -4.85 -9.38
C SER A 41 -10.99 -4.66 -10.52
N SER A 42 -10.86 -3.54 -11.24
CA SER A 42 -11.66 -3.26 -12.42
C SER A 42 -11.53 -4.41 -13.42
N MET A 43 -12.67 -4.96 -13.87
CA MET A 43 -12.75 -6.11 -14.78
C MET A 43 -11.87 -7.31 -14.39
N ASN A 44 -11.50 -7.41 -13.11
CA ASN A 44 -10.59 -8.42 -12.58
C ASN A 44 -9.20 -8.41 -13.26
N PHE A 45 -8.72 -7.24 -13.64
CA PHE A 45 -7.41 -7.09 -14.30
C PHE A 45 -6.23 -7.39 -13.40
N GLN A 46 -6.36 -7.20 -12.08
CA GLN A 46 -5.32 -7.49 -11.10
C GLN A 46 -3.97 -6.83 -11.48
N PRO A 47 -3.94 -5.50 -11.66
CA PRO A 47 -2.80 -4.80 -12.26
C PRO A 47 -1.59 -4.71 -11.33
N TRP A 48 -1.72 -5.13 -10.09
CA TRP A 48 -0.70 -4.95 -9.07
C TRP A 48 0.53 -5.82 -9.28
N HIS A 49 1.67 -5.18 -9.11
CA HIS A 49 2.97 -5.81 -8.91
C HIS A 49 3.53 -5.37 -7.56
N PHE A 50 4.20 -6.27 -6.86
CA PHE A 50 4.78 -6.00 -5.55
C PHE A 50 6.29 -6.18 -5.61
N ILE A 51 7.05 -5.12 -5.32
CA ILE A 51 8.50 -5.19 -5.20
C ILE A 51 8.82 -5.22 -3.70
N VAL A 52 9.27 -6.37 -3.22
CA VAL A 52 9.69 -6.54 -1.83
C VAL A 52 11.15 -6.14 -1.70
N VAL A 53 11.42 -5.19 -0.81
CA VAL A 53 12.76 -4.66 -0.55
C VAL A 53 13.16 -4.98 0.88
N ARG A 54 14.24 -5.75 1.04
CA ARG A 54 14.87 -6.11 2.32
C ARG A 54 16.36 -5.82 2.36
N ASP A 55 16.98 -5.64 1.18
CA ASP A 55 18.39 -5.29 1.09
C ASP A 55 18.64 -3.94 1.77
N GLU A 56 19.58 -3.91 2.73
CA GLU A 56 19.87 -2.71 3.54
C GLU A 56 20.33 -1.53 2.70
N ALA A 57 21.09 -1.76 1.64
CA ALA A 57 21.59 -0.69 0.78
C ALA A 57 20.47 -0.11 -0.08
N VAL A 58 19.55 -0.94 -0.58
CA VAL A 58 18.37 -0.47 -1.33
C VAL A 58 17.40 0.25 -0.39
N MET A 59 17.15 -0.26 0.81
CA MET A 59 16.32 0.39 1.83
C MET A 59 16.88 1.76 2.22
N GLN A 60 18.21 1.88 2.35
CA GLN A 60 18.85 3.18 2.63
C GLN A 60 18.62 4.17 1.47
N LYS A 61 18.76 3.72 0.22
CA LYS A 61 18.47 4.56 -0.97
C LYS A 61 17.00 4.99 -1.02
N LEU A 62 16.03 4.11 -0.66
CA LEU A 62 14.62 4.47 -0.53
C LEU A 62 14.42 5.56 0.53
N LYS A 63 15.08 5.43 1.68
CA LYS A 63 15.05 6.41 2.76
C LYS A 63 15.58 7.77 2.34
N ASP A 64 16.60 7.79 1.49
CA ASP A 64 17.25 9.02 1.03
C ASP A 64 16.41 9.71 -0.06
N CYS A 65 15.81 8.96 -0.97
CA CYS A 65 15.08 9.53 -2.10
C CYS A 65 13.61 9.89 -1.78
N LEU A 66 13.02 9.29 -0.73
CA LEU A 66 11.62 9.53 -0.35
C LEU A 66 11.51 10.35 0.95
N PRO A 67 10.91 11.55 0.91
CA PRO A 67 10.87 12.46 2.07
C PRO A 67 10.10 11.88 3.26
N TYR A 68 9.15 10.97 3.01
CA TYR A 68 8.30 10.36 4.03
C TYR A 68 8.69 8.92 4.38
N ALA A 69 9.89 8.46 4.02
CA ALA A 69 10.42 7.13 4.34
C ALA A 69 11.48 7.15 5.46
N LYS A 70 11.60 8.24 6.19
CA LYS A 70 12.64 8.44 7.23
C LYS A 70 12.55 7.45 8.40
N MET A 71 11.41 6.76 8.57
CA MET A 71 11.23 5.72 9.58
C MET A 71 11.85 4.36 9.21
N ILE A 72 12.41 4.20 8.03
CA ILE A 72 13.11 2.96 7.63
C ILE A 72 14.23 2.66 8.63
N ASN A 73 14.22 1.45 9.19
CA ASN A 73 15.26 0.87 10.02
C ASN A 73 15.52 -0.59 9.60
N LYS A 74 16.44 -1.27 10.28
CA LYS A 74 16.91 -2.61 9.95
C LYS A 74 15.80 -3.69 9.98
N GLY A 75 14.80 -3.55 10.88
CA GLY A 75 13.70 -4.52 11.00
C GLY A 75 12.56 -4.33 9.98
N CYS A 76 12.60 -3.24 9.19
CA CYS A 76 11.53 -2.97 8.23
C CYS A 76 11.69 -3.80 6.95
N THR A 77 10.55 -4.24 6.41
CA THR A 77 10.42 -4.67 5.02
C THR A 77 9.68 -3.59 4.25
N GLY A 78 10.22 -3.18 3.11
CA GLY A 78 9.56 -2.30 2.16
C GLY A 78 8.78 -3.10 1.12
N ILE A 79 7.53 -2.72 0.85
CA ILE A 79 6.73 -3.30 -0.23
C ILE A 79 6.28 -2.15 -1.12
N VAL A 80 6.86 -2.04 -2.31
CA VAL A 80 6.42 -1.07 -3.32
C VAL A 80 5.29 -1.69 -4.10
N VAL A 81 4.11 -1.09 -4.00
CA VAL A 81 2.93 -1.49 -4.79
C VAL A 81 2.96 -0.70 -6.08
N CYS A 82 2.97 -1.41 -7.19
CA CYS A 82 2.98 -0.85 -8.54
C CYS A 82 1.74 -1.32 -9.31
N GLY A 83 1.33 -0.57 -10.31
CA GLY A 83 0.28 -0.97 -11.24
C GLY A 83 0.76 -1.06 -12.68
N ASP A 84 0.32 -2.10 -13.40
CA ASP A 84 0.49 -2.21 -14.83
C ASP A 84 -0.60 -1.38 -15.53
N VAL A 85 -0.20 -0.22 -16.06
CA VAL A 85 -1.14 0.70 -16.73
C VAL A 85 -1.51 0.23 -18.15
N SER A 86 -0.73 -0.66 -18.74
CA SER A 86 -0.99 -1.15 -20.11
C SER A 86 -2.26 -1.99 -20.22
N LEU A 87 -2.69 -2.61 -19.11
CA LEU A 87 -3.92 -3.42 -19.07
C LEU A 87 -5.18 -2.59 -19.33
N TYR A 88 -5.14 -1.27 -19.11
CA TYR A 88 -6.29 -0.38 -19.26
C TYR A 88 -6.38 0.30 -20.63
N GLU A 89 -5.38 0.12 -21.50
CA GLU A 89 -5.37 0.74 -22.84
C GLU A 89 -6.56 0.30 -23.71
N SER A 90 -7.02 -0.95 -23.56
CA SER A 90 -8.17 -1.46 -24.30
C SER A 90 -9.48 -0.77 -23.91
N ILE A 91 -9.66 -0.48 -22.61
CA ILE A 91 -10.84 0.23 -22.09
C ILE A 91 -10.83 1.68 -22.57
N ASN A 92 -9.69 2.36 -22.48
CA ASN A 92 -9.52 3.73 -22.94
C ASN A 92 -9.89 3.91 -24.41
N LYS A 93 -9.58 2.90 -25.24
CA LYS A 93 -9.94 2.89 -26.66
C LYS A 93 -11.44 2.69 -26.91
N MET A 94 -12.12 1.90 -26.05
CA MET A 94 -13.55 1.63 -26.17
C MET A 94 -14.41 2.82 -25.71
N ASP A 95 -14.10 3.38 -24.57
CA ASP A 95 -14.94 4.42 -23.92
C ASP A 95 -14.61 5.83 -24.39
N LYS A 96 -13.49 6.02 -25.12
CA LYS A 96 -12.92 7.32 -25.50
C LYS A 96 -12.72 8.27 -24.30
N GLU A 97 -12.64 7.72 -23.13
CA GLU A 97 -12.40 8.42 -21.86
C GLU A 97 -11.05 7.97 -21.28
N ASP A 98 -10.43 8.85 -20.50
CA ASP A 98 -9.20 8.54 -19.80
C ASP A 98 -9.50 7.73 -18.53
N ASN A 99 -9.46 6.41 -18.63
CA ASN A 99 -9.69 5.48 -17.51
C ASN A 99 -8.39 5.16 -16.76
N THR A 100 -7.36 5.99 -16.88
CA THR A 100 -6.05 5.77 -16.27
C THR A 100 -6.07 5.71 -14.74
N LEU A 101 -7.14 6.17 -14.08
CA LEU A 101 -7.26 6.13 -12.63
C LEU A 101 -7.71 4.78 -12.05
N TYR A 102 -8.22 3.85 -12.85
CA TYR A 102 -8.69 2.55 -12.33
C TYR A 102 -7.56 1.75 -11.67
N TRP A 103 -6.36 1.72 -12.28
CA TRP A 103 -5.22 1.04 -11.67
C TRP A 103 -4.85 1.60 -10.30
N VAL A 104 -5.03 2.92 -10.10
CA VAL A 104 -4.79 3.57 -8.80
C VAL A 104 -5.79 3.07 -7.76
N GLN A 105 -7.08 2.94 -8.13
CA GLN A 105 -8.12 2.42 -7.24
C GLN A 105 -7.85 0.96 -6.89
N ASP A 106 -7.54 0.13 -7.88
CA ASP A 106 -7.27 -1.30 -7.72
C ASP A 106 -6.03 -1.55 -6.83
N CYS A 107 -4.92 -0.88 -7.12
CA CYS A 107 -3.71 -0.99 -6.31
C CYS A 107 -3.88 -0.35 -4.92
N SER A 108 -4.77 0.64 -4.76
CA SER A 108 -5.12 1.18 -3.44
C SER A 108 -5.93 0.19 -2.61
N ALA A 109 -6.85 -0.55 -3.23
CA ALA A 109 -7.58 -1.63 -2.56
C ALA A 109 -6.62 -2.74 -2.09
N ALA A 110 -5.68 -3.15 -2.95
CA ALA A 110 -4.64 -4.11 -2.59
C ALA A 110 -3.76 -3.60 -1.44
N SER A 111 -3.40 -2.32 -1.47
CA SER A 111 -2.62 -1.68 -0.41
C SER A 111 -3.36 -1.67 0.93
N GLU A 112 -4.67 -1.36 0.96
CA GLU A 112 -5.44 -1.37 2.21
C GLU A 112 -5.59 -2.80 2.74
N ASN A 113 -5.82 -3.81 1.89
CA ASN A 113 -5.83 -5.21 2.32
C ASN A 113 -4.51 -5.61 2.99
N LEU A 114 -3.36 -5.18 2.43
CA LEU A 114 -2.05 -5.42 3.02
C LEU A 114 -1.92 -4.77 4.41
N LEU A 115 -2.37 -3.52 4.56
CA LEU A 115 -2.34 -2.81 5.84
C LEU A 115 -3.22 -3.48 6.90
N LEU A 116 -4.40 -3.96 6.51
CA LEU A 116 -5.32 -4.69 7.39
C LEU A 116 -4.76 -6.04 7.81
N ALA A 117 -4.15 -6.77 6.86
CA ALA A 117 -3.50 -8.04 7.14
C ALA A 117 -2.31 -7.86 8.11
N ALA A 118 -1.48 -6.84 7.90
CA ALA A 118 -0.38 -6.52 8.82
C ALA A 118 -0.91 -6.28 10.25
N HIS A 119 -1.96 -5.47 10.39
CA HIS A 119 -2.57 -5.19 11.69
C HIS A 119 -3.14 -6.46 12.35
N SER A 120 -3.81 -7.32 11.58
CA SER A 120 -4.44 -8.55 12.10
C SER A 120 -3.45 -9.57 12.66
N ILE A 121 -2.21 -9.58 12.15
CA ILE A 121 -1.14 -10.48 12.63
C ILE A 121 -0.14 -9.79 13.59
N GLY A 122 -0.50 -8.62 14.11
CA GLY A 122 0.29 -7.88 15.11
C GLY A 122 1.46 -7.08 14.55
N LEU A 123 1.58 -6.94 13.21
CA LEU A 123 2.57 -6.08 12.59
C LEU A 123 2.06 -4.64 12.48
N GLY A 124 2.99 -3.70 12.49
CA GLY A 124 2.74 -2.30 12.18
C GLY A 124 3.02 -2.02 10.70
N ALA A 125 2.26 -1.09 10.12
CA ALA A 125 2.51 -0.67 8.75
C ALA A 125 2.22 0.82 8.54
N VAL A 126 2.87 1.40 7.51
CA VAL A 126 2.64 2.77 7.07
C VAL A 126 2.65 2.86 5.55
N TRP A 127 1.67 3.56 5.01
CA TRP A 127 1.57 3.93 3.60
C TRP A 127 2.34 5.23 3.33
N THR A 128 3.26 5.21 2.36
CA THR A 128 4.01 6.36 1.88
C THR A 128 3.71 6.57 0.40
N GLY A 129 3.07 7.70 0.05
CA GLY A 129 2.64 7.98 -1.32
C GLY A 129 3.82 8.27 -2.26
N ILE A 130 3.76 7.70 -3.47
CA ILE A 130 4.69 7.93 -4.56
C ILE A 130 3.95 8.63 -5.69
N TYR A 131 3.03 7.94 -6.36
CA TYR A 131 2.13 8.53 -7.36
C TYR A 131 1.13 9.52 -6.68
N PRO A 132 0.73 10.64 -7.29
CA PRO A 132 0.98 11.06 -8.68
C PRO A 132 2.24 11.95 -8.88
N LEU A 133 3.18 11.94 -7.98
CA LEU A 133 4.36 12.80 -8.07
C LEU A 133 5.43 12.16 -8.97
N GLU A 134 5.47 12.59 -10.24
CA GLU A 134 6.39 12.05 -11.27
C GLU A 134 7.82 11.97 -10.79
N SER A 135 8.32 13.01 -10.12
CA SER A 135 9.69 13.02 -9.59
C SER A 135 9.97 11.91 -8.55
N ARG A 136 8.95 11.36 -7.90
CA ARG A 136 9.09 10.21 -7.01
C ARG A 136 8.97 8.89 -7.77
N VAL A 137 8.04 8.85 -8.74
CA VAL A 137 7.86 7.70 -9.63
C VAL A 137 9.17 7.42 -10.37
N ASP A 138 9.79 8.44 -10.98
CA ASP A 138 11.03 8.29 -11.75
C ASP A 138 12.19 7.83 -10.85
N LYS A 139 12.35 8.43 -9.67
CA LYS A 139 13.40 8.00 -8.73
C LYS A 139 13.27 6.53 -8.32
N LEU A 140 12.04 6.03 -8.10
CA LEU A 140 11.83 4.64 -7.76
C LEU A 140 12.00 3.73 -8.97
N ARG A 141 11.55 4.18 -10.14
CA ARG A 141 11.76 3.46 -11.40
C ARG A 141 13.24 3.22 -11.64
N ASP A 142 14.05 4.27 -11.52
CA ASP A 142 15.49 4.16 -11.71
C ASP A 142 16.15 3.28 -10.65
N LEU A 143 15.79 3.49 -9.36
CA LEU A 143 16.37 2.74 -8.26
C LEU A 143 16.07 1.23 -8.31
N LEU A 144 14.85 0.87 -8.71
CA LEU A 144 14.34 -0.51 -8.67
C LEU A 144 14.23 -1.16 -10.06
N SER A 145 14.71 -0.48 -11.12
CA SER A 145 14.65 -0.94 -12.51
C SER A 145 13.22 -1.29 -12.98
N VAL A 146 12.25 -0.45 -12.60
CA VAL A 146 10.84 -0.68 -12.91
C VAL A 146 10.55 -0.32 -14.38
N PRO A 147 9.95 -1.23 -15.19
CA PRO A 147 9.59 -0.95 -16.57
C PRO A 147 8.63 0.24 -16.71
N VAL A 148 8.63 0.89 -17.89
CA VAL A 148 7.87 2.13 -18.12
C VAL A 148 6.35 1.96 -17.95
N HIS A 149 5.79 0.79 -18.33
CA HIS A 149 4.37 0.46 -18.20
C HIS A 149 3.95 0.08 -16.79
N ILE A 150 4.91 -0.15 -15.89
CA ILE A 150 4.67 -0.42 -14.47
C ILE A 150 4.91 0.87 -13.68
N VAL A 151 3.90 1.33 -12.96
CA VAL A 151 3.95 2.62 -12.25
C VAL A 151 3.91 2.40 -10.74
N PRO A 152 4.96 2.81 -9.97
CA PRO A 152 4.95 2.76 -8.52
C PRO A 152 3.86 3.67 -7.93
N LEU A 153 2.91 3.10 -7.20
CA LEU A 153 1.83 3.83 -6.52
C LEU A 153 2.24 4.32 -5.13
N ASN A 154 2.75 3.40 -4.33
CA ASN A 154 3.14 3.69 -2.96
C ASN A 154 4.24 2.75 -2.47
N LEU A 155 4.88 3.14 -1.36
CA LEU A 155 5.74 2.27 -0.56
C LEU A 155 5.03 2.00 0.78
N ILE A 156 4.78 0.75 1.08
CA ILE A 156 4.33 0.31 2.39
C ILE A 156 5.52 -0.23 3.15
N LEU A 157 5.80 0.37 4.32
CA LEU A 157 6.78 -0.17 5.25
C LEU A 157 6.05 -1.00 6.30
N VAL A 158 6.54 -2.21 6.52
CA VAL A 158 5.99 -3.16 7.49
C VAL A 158 7.10 -3.55 8.46
N GLY A 159 6.75 -3.75 9.73
CA GLY A 159 7.69 -4.19 10.77
C GLY A 159 7.01 -4.46 12.10
N HIS A 160 7.73 -5.00 13.06
CA HIS A 160 7.24 -5.17 14.43
C HIS A 160 7.15 -3.81 15.13
N PRO A 161 5.96 -3.41 15.64
CA PRO A 161 5.78 -2.08 16.21
C PRO A 161 6.48 -1.94 17.57
N VAL A 162 7.21 -0.84 17.79
CA VAL A 162 7.70 -0.47 19.12
C VAL A 162 6.53 -0.16 20.05
N ASN A 163 5.51 0.50 19.51
CA ASN A 163 4.26 0.80 20.20
C ASN A 163 3.14 0.97 19.17
N ILE A 164 1.93 0.62 19.55
CA ILE A 164 0.73 0.78 18.73
C ILE A 164 0.01 2.06 19.18
N PRO A 165 -0.12 3.08 18.33
CA PRO A 165 -0.87 4.28 18.65
C PRO A 165 -2.36 3.98 18.93
N GLN A 166 -3.01 4.80 19.74
CA GLN A 166 -4.44 4.64 19.97
C GLN A 166 -5.24 4.95 18.70
N PRO A 167 -6.25 4.14 18.37
CA PRO A 167 -7.16 4.42 17.26
C PRO A 167 -7.93 5.72 17.50
N LYS A 168 -8.11 6.49 16.40
CA LYS A 168 -8.91 7.72 16.45
C LYS A 168 -10.31 7.45 15.95
N ASN A 169 -11.32 7.96 16.66
CA ASN A 169 -12.67 7.97 16.14
C ASN A 169 -12.76 8.91 14.91
N LYS A 170 -13.02 8.33 13.75
CA LYS A 170 -13.14 9.05 12.47
C LYS A 170 -14.60 9.19 12.01
N TRP A 171 -15.55 8.68 12.81
CA TRP A 171 -16.97 8.76 12.48
C TRP A 171 -17.42 10.22 12.41
N ASN A 172 -18.01 10.59 11.28
CA ASN A 172 -18.55 11.93 11.06
C ASN A 172 -19.86 11.84 10.25
N LYS A 173 -20.97 12.12 10.92
CA LYS A 173 -22.30 12.07 10.31
C LYS A 173 -22.48 13.10 9.20
N THR A 174 -21.79 14.24 9.24
CA THR A 174 -21.91 15.30 8.24
C THR A 174 -21.36 14.93 6.86
N LYS A 175 -20.67 13.77 6.77
CA LYS A 175 -20.15 13.23 5.52
C LYS A 175 -21.06 12.14 4.91
N ILE A 176 -22.25 11.95 5.48
CA ILE A 176 -23.21 10.95 5.01
C ILE A 176 -24.41 11.70 4.45
N HIS A 177 -24.69 11.46 3.20
CA HIS A 177 -25.82 12.03 2.47
C HIS A 177 -26.69 10.86 1.99
N TYR A 178 -28.01 11.01 2.07
CA TYR A 178 -28.97 10.03 1.61
C TYR A 178 -29.63 10.55 0.34
N ASP A 179 -29.64 9.73 -0.71
CA ASP A 179 -30.21 9.98 -2.03
C ASP A 179 -29.50 11.10 -2.81
N LYS A 180 -29.26 12.25 -2.19
CA LYS A 180 -28.60 13.42 -2.82
C LYS A 180 -27.60 14.05 -1.86
N PHE A 181 -26.63 14.76 -2.43
CA PHE A 181 -25.67 15.55 -1.66
C PHE A 181 -26.37 16.76 -1.04
#